data_792b9411c41428c311ae6e4986b048ec
#
_entry.id   792b9411c41428c311ae6e4986b048ec
#
_cell.length_a   1.000
_cell.length_b   1.000
_cell.length_c   1.000
_cell.angle_alpha   90.00
_cell.angle_beta   90.00
_cell.angle_gamma   90.00
#
_symmetry.space_group_name_H-M   'P 1'
#
loop_
_entity.id
_entity.type
_entity.pdbx_description
1 polymer ?
#
loop_
_entity_poly.entity_id
_entity_poly.type
_entity_poly.pdbx_seq_one_letter_code
_entity_poly.pdbx_strand_id
1 'polypeptide(L)'
;IDSHIHLSHPSYSIPFLFYSPVTHSLSPTTRPNLIEKFRSTKISAIIEPAIELESNERLLALSREYPDFVFPAVGVHPTRTSQTPWSARKQVEEWSKDKNVIAIGELGLDYHHARREQYRLKQKLWFIWQILLADKRNLPVILHIRLADRDAIRILRFFKKKLHGGVCHCFT
;
A
#
# COMPACT_ATOMS: atom_id res chain seq x y z
N ILE A 1 -12.85 7.23 -6.84
CA ILE A 1 -11.70 6.35 -6.56
C ILE A 1 -11.48 6.34 -5.05
N ASP A 2 -11.34 5.16 -4.48
CA ASP A 2 -10.82 5.00 -3.13
C ASP A 2 -9.32 4.65 -3.26
N SER A 3 -8.46 5.47 -2.66
CA SER A 3 -7.01 5.34 -2.79
C SER A 3 -6.36 4.45 -1.73
N HIS A 4 -7.14 3.88 -0.80
CA HIS A 4 -6.57 3.12 0.30
C HIS A 4 -7.56 2.16 0.94
N ILE A 5 -7.57 0.92 0.48
CA ILE A 5 -8.35 -0.18 1.05
C ILE A 5 -7.53 -1.46 1.00
N HIS A 6 -7.74 -2.38 1.93
CA HIS A 6 -6.98 -3.62 2.06
C HIS A 6 -7.88 -4.86 1.91
N LEU A 7 -8.57 -4.99 0.79
CA LEU A 7 -9.48 -6.11 0.50
C LEU A 7 -8.76 -7.46 0.36
N SER A 8 -7.46 -7.47 0.03
CA SER A 8 -6.65 -8.69 -0.03
C SER A 8 -6.30 -9.27 1.34
N HIS A 9 -6.57 -8.54 2.44
CA HIS A 9 -6.30 -9.03 3.79
C HIS A 9 -7.04 -10.34 4.08
N PRO A 10 -6.39 -11.34 4.75
CA PRO A 10 -6.99 -12.66 5.02
C PRO A 10 -8.33 -12.63 5.74
N SER A 11 -8.61 -11.59 6.55
CA SER A 11 -9.91 -11.41 7.21
C SER A 11 -11.10 -11.35 6.24
N TYR A 12 -10.86 -10.99 4.97
CA TYR A 12 -11.89 -10.96 3.93
C TYR A 12 -11.99 -12.25 3.12
N SER A 13 -11.22 -13.30 3.47
CA SER A 13 -11.27 -14.61 2.81
C SER A 13 -12.41 -15.48 3.34
N ILE A 14 -13.00 -15.12 4.48
CA ILE A 14 -14.17 -15.75 5.08
C ILE A 14 -15.29 -14.72 5.19
N PRO A 15 -16.56 -15.13 5.34
CA PRO A 15 -17.64 -14.19 5.62
C PRO A 15 -17.36 -13.34 6.86
N PHE A 16 -17.61 -12.04 6.77
CA PHE A 16 -17.36 -11.06 7.82
C PHE A 16 -18.56 -10.11 7.98
N LEU A 17 -18.60 -9.36 9.08
CA LEU A 17 -19.63 -8.36 9.31
C LEU A 17 -19.21 -7.02 8.71
N PHE A 18 -20.03 -6.48 7.83
CA PHE A 18 -19.87 -5.15 7.25
C PHE A 18 -20.87 -4.18 7.89
N TYR A 19 -20.34 -3.08 8.43
CA TYR A 19 -21.18 -1.98 8.92
C TYR A 19 -21.54 -1.05 7.76
N SER A 20 -22.83 -0.90 7.52
CA SER A 20 -23.33 0.07 6.56
C SER A 20 -23.65 1.40 7.24
N PRO A 21 -22.95 2.48 6.91
CA PRO A 21 -23.26 3.81 7.46
C PRO A 21 -24.59 4.36 6.97
N VAL A 22 -25.14 3.82 5.89
CA VAL A 22 -26.45 4.22 5.34
C VAL A 22 -27.60 3.59 6.13
N THR A 23 -27.49 2.30 6.44
CA THR A 23 -28.54 1.56 7.17
C THR A 23 -28.27 1.47 8.68
N HIS A 24 -27.12 1.97 9.14
CA HIS A 24 -26.65 1.87 10.53
C HIS A 24 -26.72 0.44 11.09
N SER A 25 -26.44 -0.57 10.26
CA SER A 25 -26.55 -1.98 10.63
C SER A 25 -25.31 -2.78 10.23
N LEU A 26 -25.06 -3.86 10.96
CA LEU A 26 -24.08 -4.88 10.63
C LEU A 26 -24.77 -5.99 9.82
N SER A 27 -24.19 -6.37 8.70
CA SER A 27 -24.67 -7.50 7.90
C SER A 27 -23.51 -8.40 7.50
N PRO A 28 -23.70 -9.74 7.50
CA PRO A 28 -22.70 -10.65 6.98
C PRO A 28 -22.51 -10.41 5.49
N THR A 29 -21.24 -10.42 5.06
CA THR A 29 -20.88 -10.24 3.66
C THR A 29 -19.65 -11.04 3.31
N THR A 30 -19.32 -11.12 2.03
CA THR A 30 -18.08 -11.72 1.49
C THR A 30 -17.33 -10.66 0.68
N ARG A 31 -16.05 -10.92 0.38
CA ARG A 31 -15.25 -10.01 -0.45
C ARG A 31 -15.92 -9.74 -1.81
N PRO A 32 -16.37 -10.75 -2.59
CA PRO A 32 -17.07 -10.50 -3.86
C PRO A 32 -18.29 -9.61 -3.68
N ASN A 33 -19.14 -9.91 -2.70
CA ASN A 33 -20.35 -9.11 -2.45
C ASN A 33 -20.01 -7.66 -2.06
N LEU A 34 -18.94 -7.45 -1.29
CA LEU A 34 -18.48 -6.11 -0.94
C LEU A 34 -17.96 -5.35 -2.16
N ILE A 35 -17.22 -6.01 -3.05
CA ILE A 35 -16.72 -5.42 -4.30
C ILE A 35 -17.89 -5.03 -5.20
N GLU A 36 -18.89 -5.91 -5.36
CA GLU A 36 -20.10 -5.60 -6.14
C GLU A 36 -20.90 -4.44 -5.53
N LYS A 37 -20.96 -4.39 -4.20
CA LYS A 37 -21.57 -3.25 -3.50
C LYS A 37 -20.83 -1.94 -3.76
N PHE A 38 -19.51 -1.95 -3.78
CA PHE A 38 -18.70 -0.77 -4.14
C PHE A 38 -18.94 -0.37 -5.61
N ARG A 39 -18.99 -1.32 -6.53
CA ARG A 39 -19.28 -1.07 -7.94
C ARG A 39 -20.67 -0.46 -8.15
N SER A 40 -21.66 -0.83 -7.34
CA SER A 40 -23.01 -0.24 -7.38
C SER A 40 -23.10 1.17 -6.84
N THR A 41 -22.02 1.68 -6.22
CA THR A 41 -21.92 3.06 -5.74
C THR A 41 -21.21 3.96 -6.76
N LYS A 42 -20.81 5.17 -6.35
CA LYS A 42 -20.01 6.07 -7.19
C LYS A 42 -18.50 5.73 -7.19
N ILE A 43 -18.08 4.62 -6.56
CA ILE A 43 -16.69 4.17 -6.57
C ILE A 43 -16.44 3.49 -7.91
N SER A 44 -15.59 4.08 -8.73
CA SER A 44 -15.21 3.56 -10.05
C SER A 44 -13.93 2.72 -10.03
N ALA A 45 -13.11 2.87 -9.00
CA ALA A 45 -11.85 2.14 -8.86
C ALA A 45 -11.38 2.13 -7.40
N ILE A 46 -10.63 1.10 -7.04
CA ILE A 46 -9.98 0.93 -5.74
C ILE A 46 -8.48 0.78 -5.97
N ILE A 47 -7.67 1.54 -5.23
CA ILE A 47 -6.24 1.32 -5.14
C ILE A 47 -5.95 0.53 -3.88
N GLU A 48 -5.29 -0.62 -4.03
CA GLU A 48 -4.95 -1.50 -2.92
C GLU A 48 -3.44 -1.53 -2.69
N PRO A 49 -2.93 -0.85 -1.65
CA PRO A 49 -1.52 -0.85 -1.33
C PRO A 49 -1.13 -2.05 -0.46
N ALA A 50 0.11 -2.53 -0.67
CA ALA A 50 0.70 -3.59 0.13
C ALA A 50 1.05 -3.10 1.55
N ILE A 51 0.83 -3.96 2.55
CA ILE A 51 1.24 -3.73 3.94
C ILE A 51 2.50 -4.58 4.23
N GLU A 52 2.35 -5.88 4.21
CA GLU A 52 3.39 -6.85 4.47
C GLU A 52 3.88 -7.52 3.18
N LEU A 53 4.99 -8.25 3.26
CA LEU A 53 5.58 -8.87 2.08
C LEU A 53 4.59 -9.80 1.37
N GLU A 54 3.88 -10.62 2.12
CA GLU A 54 2.92 -11.61 1.62
C GLU A 54 1.65 -10.97 1.04
N SER A 55 1.33 -9.75 1.42
CA SER A 55 0.16 -9.04 0.86
C SER A 55 0.34 -8.70 -0.61
N ASN A 56 1.59 -8.56 -1.10
CA ASN A 56 1.87 -8.26 -2.50
C ASN A 56 1.32 -9.35 -3.45
N GLU A 57 1.49 -10.62 -3.14
CA GLU A 57 0.92 -11.70 -3.98
C GLU A 57 -0.60 -11.71 -3.96
N ARG A 58 -1.19 -11.51 -2.77
CA ARG A 58 -2.65 -11.50 -2.61
C ARG A 58 -3.31 -10.35 -3.37
N LEU A 59 -2.75 -9.13 -3.30
CA LEU A 59 -3.30 -7.99 -4.02
C LEU A 59 -3.12 -8.11 -5.54
N LEU A 60 -2.03 -8.71 -6.02
CA LEU A 60 -1.85 -9.01 -7.44
C LEU A 60 -2.86 -10.06 -7.92
N ALA A 61 -3.13 -11.09 -7.11
CA ALA A 61 -4.17 -12.08 -7.42
C ALA A 61 -5.56 -11.40 -7.49
N LEU A 62 -5.89 -10.55 -6.51
CA LEU A 62 -7.16 -9.84 -6.48
C LEU A 62 -7.30 -8.86 -7.67
N SER A 63 -6.24 -8.20 -8.09
CA SER A 63 -6.29 -7.31 -9.26
C SER A 63 -6.51 -8.07 -10.58
N ARG A 64 -6.07 -9.32 -10.67
CA ARG A 64 -6.36 -10.18 -11.84
C ARG A 64 -7.80 -10.69 -11.84
N GLU A 65 -8.36 -10.89 -10.66
CA GLU A 65 -9.78 -11.26 -10.50
C GLU A 65 -10.72 -10.09 -10.82
N TYR A 66 -10.30 -8.84 -10.51
CA TYR A 66 -11.07 -7.61 -10.74
C TYR A 66 -10.25 -6.55 -11.50
N PRO A 67 -9.83 -6.81 -12.76
CA PRO A 67 -8.82 -6.01 -13.46
C PRO A 67 -9.24 -4.56 -13.74
N ASP A 68 -10.54 -4.31 -13.88
CA ASP A 68 -11.07 -2.97 -14.20
C ASP A 68 -11.48 -2.20 -12.94
N PHE A 69 -11.22 -2.75 -11.76
CA PHE A 69 -11.72 -2.17 -10.51
C PHE A 69 -10.68 -2.12 -9.40
N VAL A 70 -9.81 -3.15 -9.26
CA VAL A 70 -8.78 -3.21 -8.22
C VAL A 70 -7.40 -3.00 -8.82
N PHE A 71 -6.75 -1.94 -8.41
CA PHE A 71 -5.45 -1.51 -8.89
C PHE A 71 -4.39 -1.66 -7.79
N PRO A 72 -3.40 -2.54 -7.95
CA PRO A 72 -2.43 -2.84 -6.91
C PRO A 72 -1.30 -1.81 -6.83
N ALA A 73 -0.86 -1.50 -5.60
CA ALA A 73 0.40 -0.83 -5.34
C ALA A 73 1.29 -1.76 -4.51
N VAL A 74 2.45 -2.14 -5.06
CA VAL A 74 3.35 -3.10 -4.42
C VAL A 74 4.42 -2.42 -3.60
N GLY A 75 4.78 -3.02 -2.45
CA GLY A 75 5.77 -2.44 -1.56
C GLY A 75 5.89 -3.15 -0.21
N VAL A 76 6.55 -2.46 0.72
CA VAL A 76 6.68 -2.87 2.12
C VAL A 76 6.40 -1.67 3.01
N HIS A 77 5.31 -1.77 3.77
CA HIS A 77 4.88 -0.72 4.70
C HIS A 77 5.95 -0.46 5.77
N PRO A 78 6.18 0.80 6.20
CA PRO A 78 7.23 1.12 7.17
C PRO A 78 7.17 0.32 8.48
N THR A 79 5.98 0.00 8.98
CA THR A 79 5.83 -0.81 10.20
C THR A 79 6.30 -2.26 10.05
N ARG A 80 6.40 -2.77 8.81
CA ARG A 80 6.81 -4.14 8.51
C ARG A 80 8.29 -4.27 8.15
N THR A 81 8.98 -3.18 7.89
CA THR A 81 10.39 -3.19 7.48
C THR A 81 11.31 -3.88 8.48
N SER A 82 11.01 -3.81 9.80
CA SER A 82 11.83 -4.47 10.84
C SER A 82 11.84 -5.99 10.70
N GLN A 83 10.74 -6.58 10.24
CA GLN A 83 10.55 -8.02 10.06
C GLN A 83 10.92 -8.50 8.65
N THR A 84 10.91 -7.60 7.65
CA THR A 84 11.19 -7.94 6.27
C THR A 84 12.70 -7.99 6.03
N PRO A 85 13.26 -9.11 5.55
CA PRO A 85 14.68 -9.22 5.26
C PRO A 85 15.05 -8.36 4.05
N TRP A 86 16.26 -7.79 4.05
CA TRP A 86 16.71 -6.92 2.96
C TRP A 86 16.79 -7.64 1.60
N SER A 87 16.94 -8.96 1.59
CA SER A 87 16.91 -9.81 0.39
C SER A 87 15.56 -9.82 -0.33
N ALA A 88 14.45 -9.55 0.39
CA ALA A 88 13.10 -9.51 -0.17
C ALA A 88 12.91 -8.42 -1.23
N ARG A 89 13.84 -7.47 -1.34
CA ARG A 89 13.85 -6.44 -2.40
C ARG A 89 13.73 -7.03 -3.81
N LYS A 90 14.40 -8.15 -4.05
CA LYS A 90 14.35 -8.82 -5.37
C LYS A 90 12.91 -9.26 -5.71
N GLN A 91 12.20 -9.74 -4.72
CA GLN A 91 10.82 -10.20 -4.87
C GLN A 91 9.85 -9.01 -5.07
N VAL A 92 10.00 -7.93 -4.29
CA VAL A 92 9.21 -6.69 -4.48
C VAL A 92 9.48 -6.08 -5.85
N GLU A 93 10.74 -6.07 -6.30
CA GLU A 93 11.09 -5.60 -7.62
C GLU A 93 10.45 -6.47 -8.74
N GLU A 94 10.40 -7.79 -8.55
CA GLU A 94 9.73 -8.68 -9.50
C GLU A 94 8.23 -8.40 -9.58
N TRP A 95 7.56 -8.30 -8.45
CA TRP A 95 6.14 -7.94 -8.41
C TRP A 95 5.84 -6.58 -9.05
N SER A 96 6.75 -5.61 -8.91
CA SER A 96 6.59 -4.29 -9.53
C SER A 96 6.58 -4.30 -11.06
N LYS A 97 6.93 -5.42 -11.70
CA LYS A 97 6.89 -5.60 -13.15
C LYS A 97 5.52 -6.00 -13.69
N ASP A 98 4.61 -6.44 -12.80
CA ASP A 98 3.25 -6.79 -13.22
C ASP A 98 2.58 -5.54 -13.82
N LYS A 99 1.99 -5.71 -15.01
CA LYS A 99 1.40 -4.61 -15.78
C LYS A 99 0.23 -3.91 -15.11
N ASN A 100 -0.40 -4.59 -14.13
CA ASN A 100 -1.52 -4.03 -13.38
C ASN A 100 -1.05 -3.13 -12.23
N VAL A 101 0.23 -3.17 -11.86
CA VAL A 101 0.79 -2.33 -10.78
C VAL A 101 0.82 -0.88 -11.22
N ILE A 102 0.13 -0.03 -10.45
CA ILE A 102 -0.03 1.40 -10.77
C ILE A 102 0.79 2.33 -9.88
N ALA A 103 1.33 1.83 -8.77
CA ALA A 103 2.15 2.61 -7.84
C ALA A 103 3.11 1.70 -7.04
N ILE A 104 4.13 2.30 -6.45
CA ILE A 104 4.91 1.67 -5.38
C ILE A 104 4.37 2.16 -4.04
N GLY A 105 4.00 1.24 -3.16
CA GLY A 105 3.43 1.56 -1.86
C GLY A 105 2.81 0.35 -1.15
N GLU A 106 2.57 0.49 0.12
CA GLU A 106 2.70 1.70 0.93
C GLU A 106 4.15 1.84 1.43
N LEU A 107 4.77 3.00 1.26
CA LEU A 107 6.17 3.22 1.65
C LEU A 107 6.31 4.49 2.50
N GLY A 108 7.37 4.61 3.28
CA GLY A 108 7.59 5.82 4.07
C GLY A 108 8.20 5.56 5.45
N LEU A 109 7.77 6.35 6.44
CA LEU A 109 8.29 6.34 7.80
C LEU A 109 7.15 6.35 8.83
N ASP A 110 7.24 5.48 9.82
CA ASP A 110 6.32 5.44 10.96
C ASP A 110 7.13 5.38 12.27
N TYR A 111 7.34 6.54 12.90
CA TYR A 111 8.08 6.62 14.15
C TYR A 111 7.20 6.38 15.38
N HIS A 112 5.89 6.33 15.22
CA HIS A 112 5.00 5.86 16.27
C HIS A 112 5.31 4.40 16.66
N HIS A 113 5.57 3.55 15.65
CA HIS A 113 5.91 2.14 15.85
C HIS A 113 7.42 1.89 15.91
N ALA A 114 8.26 2.73 15.30
CA ALA A 114 9.72 2.61 15.33
C ALA A 114 10.36 3.41 16.47
N ARG A 115 10.17 2.96 17.71
CA ARG A 115 10.71 3.65 18.91
C ARG A 115 12.23 3.57 19.01
N ARG A 116 12.89 2.55 18.45
CA ARG A 116 14.34 2.36 18.47
C ARG A 116 14.99 2.91 17.20
N GLU A 117 16.15 3.56 17.32
CA GLU A 117 16.85 4.17 16.19
C GLU A 117 17.19 3.18 15.07
N GLN A 118 17.58 1.95 15.41
CA GLN A 118 17.87 0.90 14.43
C GLN A 118 16.67 0.56 13.53
N TYR A 119 15.44 0.65 14.06
CA TYR A 119 14.23 0.44 13.26
C TYR A 119 13.92 1.64 12.36
N ARG A 120 14.20 2.87 12.85
CA ARG A 120 14.08 4.08 12.02
C ARG A 120 15.06 4.07 10.87
N LEU A 121 16.31 3.64 11.11
CA LEU A 121 17.30 3.48 10.04
C LEU A 121 16.82 2.46 8.99
N LYS A 122 16.29 1.32 9.42
CA LYS A 122 15.78 0.30 8.51
C LYS A 122 14.59 0.82 7.68
N GLN A 123 13.68 1.60 8.27
CA GLN A 123 12.60 2.26 7.55
C GLN A 123 13.15 3.25 6.49
N LYS A 124 14.14 4.09 6.85
CA LYS A 124 14.77 5.03 5.90
C LYS A 124 15.39 4.31 4.71
N LEU A 125 16.11 3.21 4.94
CA LEU A 125 16.72 2.41 3.88
C LEU A 125 15.67 1.83 2.93
N TRP A 126 14.60 1.24 3.47
CA TRP A 126 13.49 0.72 2.68
C TRP A 126 12.76 1.84 1.93
N PHE A 127 12.54 2.99 2.57
CA PHE A 127 11.90 4.14 1.95
C PHE A 127 12.69 4.64 0.73
N ILE A 128 14.00 4.86 0.90
CA ILE A 128 14.88 5.30 -0.20
C ILE A 128 14.89 4.27 -1.33
N TRP A 129 15.05 2.98 -1.00
CA TRP A 129 15.07 1.93 -2.00
C TRP A 129 13.76 1.86 -2.79
N GLN A 130 12.61 1.98 -2.15
CA GLN A 130 11.31 1.97 -2.81
C GLN A 130 11.08 3.22 -3.67
N ILE A 131 11.58 4.39 -3.30
CA ILE A 131 11.60 5.58 -4.18
C ILE A 131 12.40 5.29 -5.45
N LEU A 132 13.58 4.69 -5.32
CA LEU A 132 14.41 4.33 -6.47
C LEU A 132 13.76 3.25 -7.35
N LEU A 133 13.04 2.33 -6.75
CA LEU A 133 12.24 1.35 -7.49
C LEU A 133 11.10 2.03 -8.26
N ALA A 134 10.38 2.96 -7.64
CA ALA A 134 9.33 3.74 -8.27
C ALA A 134 9.87 4.53 -9.49
N ASP A 135 11.01 5.20 -9.33
CA ASP A 135 11.73 5.88 -10.43
C ASP A 135 12.07 4.89 -11.57
N LYS A 136 12.69 3.76 -11.24
CA LYS A 136 13.04 2.71 -12.21
C LYS A 136 11.83 2.18 -12.99
N ARG A 137 10.65 2.15 -12.37
CA ARG A 137 9.41 1.65 -12.97
C ARG A 137 8.55 2.75 -13.59
N ASN A 138 8.95 4.02 -13.44
CA ASN A 138 8.17 5.20 -13.83
C ASN A 138 6.76 5.21 -13.18
N LEU A 139 6.70 4.84 -11.91
CA LEU A 139 5.46 4.72 -11.14
C LEU A 139 5.37 5.80 -10.05
N PRO A 140 4.17 6.30 -9.74
CA PRO A 140 3.94 7.14 -8.56
C PRO A 140 4.10 6.36 -7.27
N VAL A 141 4.09 7.08 -6.14
CA VAL A 141 4.25 6.50 -4.79
C VAL A 141 3.02 6.72 -3.92
N ILE A 142 2.73 5.77 -3.03
CA ILE A 142 1.76 5.96 -1.93
C ILE A 142 2.52 6.05 -0.63
N LEU A 143 2.48 7.22 0.00
CA LEU A 143 3.29 7.56 1.16
C LEU A 143 2.52 7.39 2.46
N HIS A 144 3.18 6.73 3.43
CA HIS A 144 2.78 6.68 4.83
C HIS A 144 3.82 7.42 5.69
N ILE A 145 3.44 8.53 6.30
CA ILE A 145 4.31 9.33 7.16
C ILE A 145 3.61 9.61 8.47
N ARG A 146 4.14 9.04 9.56
CA ARG A 146 3.58 9.19 10.90
C ARG A 146 4.65 9.54 11.92
N LEU A 147 4.54 10.73 12.54
CA LEU A 147 5.51 11.28 13.48
C LEU A 147 6.96 11.29 12.93
N ALA A 148 7.13 11.50 11.62
CA ALA A 148 8.42 11.39 10.93
C ALA A 148 8.66 12.49 9.87
N ASP A 149 7.91 13.58 9.91
CA ASP A 149 7.83 14.62 8.87
C ASP A 149 9.19 15.17 8.47
N ARG A 150 10.03 15.52 9.47
CA ARG A 150 11.36 16.11 9.23
C ARG A 150 12.23 15.20 8.36
N ASP A 151 12.29 13.92 8.68
CA ASP A 151 13.12 12.97 7.95
C ASP A 151 12.49 12.62 6.59
N ALA A 152 11.17 12.48 6.54
CA ALA A 152 10.45 12.23 5.30
C ALA A 152 10.64 13.39 4.30
N ILE A 153 10.43 14.63 4.73
CA ILE A 153 10.63 15.82 3.88
C ILE A 153 12.07 15.91 3.39
N ARG A 154 13.07 15.62 4.26
CA ARG A 154 14.48 15.62 3.86
C ARG A 154 14.76 14.58 2.76
N ILE A 155 14.25 13.37 2.91
CA ILE A 155 14.40 12.29 1.91
C ILE A 155 13.69 12.68 0.61
N LEU A 156 12.43 13.08 0.66
CA LEU A 156 11.65 13.45 -0.51
C LEU A 156 12.27 14.63 -1.27
N ARG A 157 12.78 15.65 -0.57
CA ARG A 157 13.51 16.77 -1.21
C ARG A 157 14.77 16.32 -1.91
N PHE A 158 15.54 15.40 -1.30
CA PHE A 158 16.75 14.87 -1.91
C PHE A 158 16.45 14.08 -3.19
N PHE A 159 15.40 13.27 -3.17
CA PHE A 159 14.98 12.42 -4.28
C PHE A 159 13.90 13.04 -5.18
N LYS A 160 13.62 14.35 -5.08
CA LYS A 160 12.51 15.01 -5.79
C LYS A 160 12.47 14.76 -7.30
N LYS A 161 13.65 14.63 -7.94
CA LYS A 161 13.78 14.36 -9.39
C LYS A 161 13.47 12.90 -9.77
N LYS A 162 13.29 12.04 -8.77
CA LYS A 162 12.99 10.60 -8.90
C LYS A 162 11.53 10.27 -8.59
N LEU A 163 10.73 11.29 -8.28
CA LEU A 163 9.33 11.12 -7.94
C LEU A 163 8.46 11.42 -9.16
N HIS A 164 7.64 10.46 -9.55
CA HIS A 164 6.68 10.55 -10.67
C HIS A 164 5.27 10.86 -10.17
N GLY A 165 5.14 11.67 -9.12
CA GLY A 165 3.89 11.95 -8.43
C GLY A 165 3.62 10.99 -7.27
N GLY A 166 2.47 11.14 -6.66
CA GLY A 166 2.05 10.26 -5.56
C GLY A 166 0.96 10.85 -4.69
N VAL A 167 0.55 10.05 -3.72
CA VAL A 167 -0.44 10.38 -2.70
C VAL A 167 0.20 10.24 -1.33
N CYS A 168 -0.05 11.20 -0.44
CA CYS A 168 0.27 11.08 0.97
C CYS A 168 -1.00 10.61 1.71
N HIS A 169 -1.05 9.32 2.04
CA HIS A 169 -2.22 8.71 2.66
C HIS A 169 -2.31 9.03 4.15
N CYS A 170 -1.23 8.86 4.88
CA CYS A 170 -1.14 9.19 6.30
C CYS A 170 -0.05 10.25 6.49
N PHE A 171 -0.44 11.43 6.96
CA PHE A 171 0.46 12.55 7.22
C PHE A 171 0.04 13.21 8.53
N THR A 172 0.67 12.82 9.66
CA THR A 172 0.37 13.30 11.01
C THR A 172 1.63 13.48 11.84
#